data_27eb282ab99979d49986131b808c13cd
#
_entry.id   27eb282ab99979d49986131b808c13cd
#
_cell.length_a   1.000
_cell.length_b   1.000
_cell.length_c   1.000
_cell.angle_alpha   90.00
_cell.angle_beta   90.00
_cell.angle_gamma   90.00
#
_symmetry.space_group_name_H-M   'P 1'
#
loop_
_entity.id
_entity.type
_entity.pdbx_description
1 polymer ?
#
loop_
_entity_poly.entity_id
_entity_poly.type
_entity_poly.pdbx_seq_one_letter_code
_entity_poly.pdbx_strand_id
1 'polypeptide(L)'
;GSTLSAVNFPEVSLPLHGGRRLLHIHENRPGVLTAINQIFAEQSVNIAAQYLQTNSQMGYVVIDIEADDDVAEKALQSMKALPGTIRARLLY
;
A
#
# COMPACT_ATOMS: atom_id res chain seq x y z
N GLY A 1 14.82 -11.60 17.20
CA GLY A 1 14.95 -10.74 16.13
C GLY A 1 13.62 -10.36 15.59
N SER A 2 13.63 -9.22 15.10
CA SER A 2 12.44 -8.72 14.53
C SER A 2 12.16 -9.43 13.23
N THR A 3 11.31 -10.38 13.28
CA THR A 3 10.80 -10.99 12.07
C THR A 3 9.54 -10.25 11.67
N LEU A 4 9.08 -10.51 10.47
CA LEU A 4 7.85 -9.91 10.02
C LEU A 4 6.69 -10.25 10.96
N SER A 5 6.67 -11.47 11.46
CA SER A 5 5.64 -11.89 12.39
C SER A 5 5.77 -11.23 13.75
N ALA A 6 6.97 -10.80 14.11
CA ALA A 6 7.19 -10.11 15.37
C ALA A 6 6.95 -8.61 15.26
N VAL A 7 6.84 -8.10 14.06
CA VAL A 7 6.55 -6.69 13.86
C VAL A 7 5.07 -6.47 14.09
N ASN A 8 4.76 -5.77 15.14
CA ASN A 8 3.39 -5.34 15.35
C ASN A 8 3.19 -4.06 14.54
N PHE A 9 2.53 -4.21 13.42
CA PHE A 9 2.18 -3.02 12.67
C PHE A 9 1.24 -2.18 13.53
N PRO A 10 1.53 -0.89 13.68
CA PRO A 10 0.62 -0.06 14.44
C PRO A 10 -0.76 -0.09 13.81
N GLU A 11 -1.74 -0.07 14.65
CA GLU A 11 -3.10 0.03 14.17
C GLU A 11 -3.26 1.38 13.48
N VAL A 12 -3.57 1.33 12.20
CA VAL A 12 -3.75 2.54 11.43
C VAL A 12 -5.20 2.97 11.55
N SER A 13 -5.41 4.09 12.21
CA SER A 13 -6.75 4.61 12.47
C SER A 13 -7.16 5.64 11.44
N LEU A 14 -6.80 5.45 10.18
CA LEU A 14 -7.21 6.35 9.13
C LEU A 14 -8.71 6.19 8.89
N PRO A 15 -9.46 7.29 8.89
CA PRO A 15 -10.88 7.19 8.57
C PRO A 15 -11.06 6.76 7.12
N LEU A 16 -11.98 5.83 6.90
CA LEU A 16 -12.29 5.37 5.56
C LEU A 16 -13.50 6.16 5.06
N HIS A 17 -13.32 6.87 3.96
CA HIS A 17 -14.34 7.77 3.43
C HIS A 17 -15.05 7.15 2.22
N GLY A 18 -15.57 5.93 2.38
CA GLY A 18 -16.34 5.31 1.32
C GLY A 18 -15.53 4.72 0.19
N GLY A 19 -14.23 4.66 0.34
CA GLY A 19 -13.33 4.10 -0.67
C GLY A 19 -12.84 2.72 -0.29
N ARG A 20 -11.64 2.40 -0.79
CA ARG A 20 -10.98 1.12 -0.52
C ARG A 20 -9.67 1.33 0.19
N ARG A 21 -9.31 0.41 1.04
CA ARG A 21 -8.04 0.45 1.77
C ARG A 21 -7.16 -0.69 1.32
N LEU A 22 -5.93 -0.35 0.91
CA LEU A 22 -4.94 -1.29 0.41
C LEU A 22 -3.74 -1.31 1.33
N LEU A 23 -3.12 -2.48 1.44
CA LEU A 23 -1.87 -2.65 2.17
C LEU A 23 -0.80 -3.12 1.20
N HIS A 24 0.39 -2.53 1.28
CA HIS A 24 1.54 -2.94 0.49
C HIS A 24 2.76 -3.06 1.40
N ILE A 25 3.36 -4.24 1.42
CA ILE A 25 4.59 -4.49 2.16
C ILE A 25 5.70 -4.72 1.15
N HIS A 26 6.82 -4.03 1.31
CA HIS A 26 7.90 -4.07 0.35
C HIS A 26 9.26 -4.02 1.04
N GLU A 27 10.28 -4.45 0.30
CA GLU A 27 11.66 -4.25 0.75
C GLU A 27 11.93 -2.75 0.86
N ASN A 28 12.67 -2.35 1.89
CA ASN A 28 12.99 -0.94 2.08
C ASN A 28 14.08 -0.52 1.08
N ARG A 29 13.66 -0.10 -0.09
CA ARG A 29 14.52 0.31 -1.18
C ARG A 29 14.00 1.59 -1.82
N PRO A 30 14.89 2.40 -2.38
CA PRO A 30 14.47 3.67 -2.98
C PRO A 30 13.48 3.48 -4.11
N GLY A 31 12.55 4.39 -4.23
CA GLY A 31 11.65 4.48 -5.37
C GLY A 31 10.39 3.66 -5.28
N VAL A 32 10.23 2.81 -4.27
CA VAL A 32 9.03 1.97 -4.18
C VAL A 32 7.78 2.82 -3.97
N LEU A 33 7.84 3.77 -3.05
CA LEU A 33 6.68 4.62 -2.80
C LEU A 33 6.32 5.47 -4.01
N THR A 34 7.32 5.95 -4.71
CA THR A 34 7.11 6.70 -5.96
C THR A 34 6.41 5.82 -7.00
N ALA A 35 6.84 4.58 -7.12
CA ALA A 35 6.22 3.63 -8.06
C ALA A 35 4.76 3.36 -7.69
N ILE A 36 4.47 3.21 -6.41
CA ILE A 36 3.09 3.02 -5.93
C ILE A 36 2.24 4.23 -6.30
N ASN A 37 2.73 5.42 -6.01
CA ASN A 37 1.98 6.64 -6.33
C ASN A 37 1.76 6.79 -7.82
N GLN A 38 2.73 6.37 -8.63
CA GLN A 38 2.60 6.41 -10.08
C GLN A 38 1.49 5.49 -10.58
N ILE A 39 1.33 4.32 -9.99
CA ILE A 39 0.24 3.41 -10.35
C ILE A 39 -1.10 4.11 -10.22
N PHE A 40 -1.32 4.78 -9.09
CA PHE A 40 -2.60 5.45 -8.86
C PHE A 40 -2.77 6.65 -9.78
N ALA A 41 -1.69 7.38 -10.05
CA ALA A 41 -1.74 8.52 -10.96
C ALA A 41 -2.12 8.07 -12.38
N GLU A 42 -1.53 6.98 -12.85
CA GLU A 42 -1.81 6.46 -14.20
C GLU A 42 -3.25 5.97 -14.35
N GLN A 43 -3.83 5.47 -13.27
CA GLN A 43 -5.20 5.01 -13.28
C GLN A 43 -6.20 6.10 -12.90
N SER A 44 -5.72 7.32 -12.71
CA SER A 44 -6.53 8.46 -12.32
C SER A 44 -7.30 8.22 -11.01
N VAL A 45 -6.65 7.51 -10.11
CA VAL A 45 -7.23 7.19 -8.81
C VAL A 45 -6.79 8.24 -7.80
N ASN A 46 -7.75 8.78 -7.06
CA ASN A 46 -7.45 9.74 -6.02
C ASN A 46 -7.10 9.04 -4.73
N ILE A 47 -5.95 9.38 -4.16
CA ILE A 47 -5.52 8.86 -2.86
C ILE A 47 -6.10 9.77 -1.79
N ALA A 48 -6.96 9.21 -0.94
CA ALA A 48 -7.59 9.96 0.13
C ALA A 48 -6.68 10.08 1.35
N ALA A 49 -5.92 9.02 1.64
CA ALA A 49 -4.99 9.01 2.76
C ALA A 49 -3.90 7.99 2.49
N GLN A 50 -2.74 8.22 3.06
CA GLN A 50 -1.60 7.34 2.89
C GLN A 50 -0.78 7.33 4.17
N TYR A 51 -0.39 6.15 4.61
CA TYR A 51 0.42 5.98 5.80
C TYR A 51 1.59 5.07 5.46
N LEU A 52 2.80 5.53 5.71
CA LEU A 52 4.03 4.78 5.44
C LEU A 52 4.80 4.60 6.73
N GLN A 53 5.24 3.38 6.97
CA GLN A 53 6.18 3.10 8.05
C GLN A 53 7.26 2.16 7.54
N THR A 54 8.51 2.45 7.89
CA THR A 54 9.65 1.65 7.45
C THR A 54 10.52 1.25 8.63
N ASN A 55 11.22 0.15 8.45
CA ASN A 55 12.37 -0.18 9.29
C ASN A 55 13.57 -0.40 8.36
N SER A 56 14.69 -0.93 8.88
CA SER A 56 15.89 -1.07 8.08
C SER A 56 15.75 -2.09 6.95
N GLN A 57 14.78 -2.97 7.01
CA GLN A 57 14.63 -4.08 6.07
C GLN A 57 13.42 -3.96 5.17
N MET A 58 12.36 -3.36 5.66
CA MET A 58 11.11 -3.32 4.90
C MET A 58 10.31 -2.08 5.25
N GLY A 59 9.34 -1.81 4.40
CA GLY A 59 8.35 -0.80 4.65
C GLY A 59 6.97 -1.32 4.37
N TYR A 60 5.97 -0.70 4.96
CA TYR A 60 4.61 -0.98 4.58
C TYR A 60 3.85 0.33 4.41
N VAL A 61 2.90 0.27 3.50
CA VAL A 61 2.08 1.42 3.14
C VAL A 61 0.63 1.02 3.26
N VAL A 62 -0.14 1.83 3.95
CA VAL A 62 -1.60 1.70 3.95
C VAL A 62 -2.14 2.86 3.14
N ILE A 63 -2.94 2.57 2.14
CA ILE A 63 -3.42 3.57 1.21
C ILE A 63 -4.93 3.50 1.14
N ASP A 64 -5.58 4.62 1.40
CA ASP A 64 -7.01 4.75 1.17
C ASP A 64 -7.22 5.46 -0.16
N ILE A 65 -7.99 4.84 -1.04
CA ILE A 65 -8.27 5.38 -2.35
C ILE A 65 -9.76 5.57 -2.56
N GLU A 66 -10.09 6.51 -3.41
CA GLU A 66 -11.47 6.76 -3.83
C GLU A 66 -11.69 6.07 -5.17
N ALA A 67 -12.10 4.80 -5.10
CA ALA A 67 -12.25 3.99 -6.28
C ALA A 67 -13.28 2.89 -6.04
N ASP A 68 -13.84 2.37 -7.13
CA ASP A 68 -14.72 1.21 -7.06
C ASP A 68 -13.90 -0.09 -6.99
N ASP A 69 -14.59 -1.21 -6.91
CA ASP A 69 -13.97 -2.51 -6.77
C ASP A 69 -13.05 -2.86 -7.95
N ASP A 70 -13.47 -2.53 -9.16
CA ASP A 70 -12.71 -2.87 -10.35
C ASP A 70 -11.38 -2.12 -10.40
N VAL A 71 -11.43 -0.83 -10.10
CA VAL A 71 -10.23 0.00 -10.10
C VAL A 71 -9.31 -0.39 -8.96
N ALA A 72 -9.86 -0.66 -7.78
CA ALA A 72 -9.07 -1.10 -6.64
C ALA A 72 -8.36 -2.42 -6.94
N GLU A 73 -9.04 -3.35 -7.59
CA GLU A 73 -8.44 -4.64 -7.96
C GLU A 73 -7.31 -4.46 -8.98
N LYS A 74 -7.50 -3.58 -9.96
CA LYS A 74 -6.43 -3.29 -10.93
C LYS A 74 -5.22 -2.68 -10.24
N ALA A 75 -5.43 -1.75 -9.33
CA ALA A 75 -4.34 -1.13 -8.59
C ALA A 75 -3.60 -2.19 -7.75
N LEU A 76 -4.34 -3.08 -7.13
CA LEU A 76 -3.76 -4.16 -6.34
C LEU A 76 -2.86 -5.04 -7.20
N GLN A 77 -3.33 -5.45 -8.37
CA GLN A 77 -2.55 -6.28 -9.27
C GLN A 77 -1.28 -5.56 -9.73
N SER A 78 -1.38 -4.29 -10.03
CA SER A 78 -0.22 -3.48 -10.42
C SER A 78 0.80 -3.39 -9.28
N MET A 79 0.32 -3.22 -8.05
CA MET A 79 1.20 -3.18 -6.89
C MET A 79 1.91 -4.52 -6.67
N LYS A 80 1.20 -5.63 -6.87
CA LYS A 80 1.80 -6.96 -6.73
C LYS A 80 2.93 -7.19 -7.73
N ALA A 81 2.86 -6.53 -8.87
CA ALA A 81 3.85 -6.69 -9.92
C ALA A 81 5.10 -5.82 -9.72
N LEU A 82 5.09 -4.91 -8.76
CA LEU A 82 6.24 -4.04 -8.53
C LEU A 82 7.43 -4.82 -7.99
N PRO A 83 8.65 -4.52 -8.47
CA PRO A 83 9.85 -5.11 -7.89
C PRO A 83 9.97 -4.75 -6.41
N GLY A 84 10.39 -5.72 -5.61
CA GLY A 84 10.55 -5.51 -4.18
C GLY A 84 9.28 -5.69 -3.37
N THR A 85 8.16 -6.00 -4.02
CA THR A 85 6.91 -6.27 -3.31
C THR A 85 7.00 -7.58 -2.56
N ILE A 86 6.74 -7.54 -1.26
CA ILE A 86 6.65 -8.73 -0.44
C ILE A 86 5.20 -9.21 -0.39
N ARG A 87 4.28 -8.28 -0.19
CA ARG A 87 2.86 -8.60 -0.10
C ARG A 87 2.04 -7.36 -0.45
N ALA A 88 0.92 -7.59 -1.11
CA ALA A 88 -0.07 -6.55 -1.34
C ALA A 88 -1.45 -7.14 -1.13
N ARG A 89 -2.33 -6.41 -0.46
CA ARG A 89 -3.66 -6.89 -0.11
C ARG A 89 -4.67 -5.76 -0.16
N LEU A 90 -5.88 -6.12 -0.53
CA LEU A 90 -7.03 -5.26 -0.34
C LEU A 90 -7.61 -5.55 1.04
N LEU A 91 -7.65 -4.55 1.90
CA LEU A 91 -8.13 -4.74 3.26
C LEU A 91 -9.66 -4.61 3.35
N TYR A 92 -10.23 -3.66 2.66
CA TYR A 92 -11.67 -3.55 2.49
C TYR A 92 -12.07 -2.65 1.33
#